data_929d937321004b568c09d58945446972
#
_entry.id   929d937321004b568c09d58945446972
#
_cell.length_a   1.000
_cell.length_b   1.000
_cell.length_c   1.000
_cell.angle_alpha   90.00
_cell.angle_beta   90.00
_cell.angle_gamma   90.00
#
_symmetry.space_group_name_H-M   'P 1'
#
loop_
_entity.id
_entity.type
_entity.pdbx_description
1 polymer ?
#
loop_
_entity_poly.entity_id
_entity_poly.type
_entity_poly.pdbx_seq_one_letter_code
_entity_poly.pdbx_strand_id
1 'polypeptide(L)'
;MNLSPLHAITNVGVLLGGQASAWQKNLAAFGTDSYIRTQLENLIDAAQLKIAPVVREVSQIVPGGLTRLRQIIAAESADDIKPEEIDAEPAVSVPGILLGEIAAVTQLGQLGFTPEKYTAYGHSQGVLGVECLTELPGDNWADDEKLVNYVAFAFLLGAAASQATFGRMMSVQGVPVELLPIAPGVINSPIRAVYSGDSAELAAVKRAVTAAVDKYNATIDTHERGGEHVDVTFADLGVKAAFHHE
;
A
#
# COMPACT_ATOMS: atom_id res chain seq x y z
N MET A 1 -33.52 -9.26 -3.24
CA MET A 1 -32.97 -8.32 -4.26
C MET A 1 -32.52 -9.13 -5.45
N ASN A 2 -32.95 -8.79 -6.66
CA ASN A 2 -32.56 -9.54 -7.87
C ASN A 2 -31.16 -9.09 -8.29
N LEU A 3 -30.13 -9.89 -8.02
CA LEU A 3 -28.71 -9.63 -8.35
C LEU A 3 -28.38 -9.99 -9.82
N SER A 4 -29.35 -9.92 -10.70
CA SER A 4 -29.28 -10.39 -12.10
C SER A 4 -28.31 -9.67 -13.04
N PRO A 5 -27.77 -8.45 -12.80
CA PRO A 5 -26.88 -7.79 -13.77
C PRO A 5 -25.40 -8.20 -13.67
N LEU A 6 -24.93 -8.74 -12.54
CA LEU A 6 -23.49 -9.00 -12.33
C LEU A 6 -22.95 -10.22 -13.08
N HIS A 7 -23.81 -11.15 -13.50
CA HIS A 7 -23.38 -12.33 -14.26
C HIS A 7 -22.91 -12.05 -15.70
N ALA A 8 -23.12 -10.82 -16.19
CA ALA A 8 -22.72 -10.43 -17.55
C ALA A 8 -21.34 -9.78 -17.64
N ILE A 9 -20.69 -9.50 -16.49
CA ILE A 9 -19.35 -8.89 -16.47
C ILE A 9 -18.31 -10.02 -16.57
N THR A 10 -17.70 -10.12 -17.75
CA THR A 10 -16.57 -11.02 -18.00
C THR A 10 -15.33 -10.17 -18.17
N ASN A 11 -14.30 -10.28 -17.48
CA ASN A 11 -13.04 -9.50 -17.48
C ASN A 11 -13.07 -8.25 -16.58
N VAL A 12 -12.88 -8.47 -15.30
CA VAL A 12 -12.66 -7.40 -14.30
C VAL A 12 -11.17 -7.29 -14.04
N GLY A 13 -10.64 -6.07 -14.05
CA GLY A 13 -9.31 -5.79 -13.54
C GLY A 13 -9.37 -5.50 -12.03
N VAL A 14 -8.61 -6.20 -11.23
CA VAL A 14 -8.45 -5.93 -9.79
C VAL A 14 -7.07 -5.33 -9.59
N LEU A 15 -7.01 -4.08 -9.13
CA LEU A 15 -5.76 -3.40 -8.80
C LEU A 15 -5.55 -3.42 -7.29
N LEU A 16 -4.50 -4.10 -6.86
CA LEU A 16 -4.07 -4.16 -5.46
C LEU A 16 -3.04 -3.06 -5.20
N GLY A 17 -3.33 -2.22 -4.19
CA GLY A 17 -2.57 -1.01 -3.91
C GLY A 17 -1.36 -1.28 -3.01
N GLY A 18 -0.38 -0.37 -3.05
CA GLY A 18 0.77 -0.38 -2.14
C GLY A 18 0.63 0.62 -0.99
N GLN A 19 1.77 1.03 -0.44
CA GLN A 19 1.86 2.07 0.58
C GLN A 19 1.18 3.38 0.12
N ALA A 20 0.72 4.19 1.06
CA ALA A 20 -0.07 5.39 0.83
C ALA A 20 -1.49 5.14 0.27
N SER A 21 -1.99 3.91 0.28
CA SER A 21 -3.41 3.62 0.09
C SER A 21 -4.20 3.92 1.38
N ALA A 22 -5.52 4.10 1.27
CA ALA A 22 -6.40 4.28 2.44
C ALA A 22 -6.70 2.95 3.17
N TRP A 23 -5.67 2.12 3.36
CA TRP A 23 -5.79 0.74 3.83
C TRP A 23 -6.47 0.61 5.20
N GLN A 24 -6.22 1.56 6.14
CA GLN A 24 -6.84 1.52 7.47
C GLN A 24 -8.35 1.67 7.39
N LYS A 25 -8.81 2.64 6.60
CA LYS A 25 -10.26 2.87 6.39
C LYS A 25 -10.92 1.67 5.74
N ASN A 26 -10.22 1.07 4.77
CA ASN A 26 -10.72 -0.13 4.10
C ASN A 26 -10.77 -1.31 5.07
N LEU A 27 -9.70 -1.54 5.85
CA LEU A 27 -9.64 -2.64 6.80
C LEU A 27 -10.71 -2.49 7.90
N ALA A 28 -10.93 -1.27 8.43
CA ALA A 28 -12.02 -0.99 9.37
C ALA A 28 -13.39 -1.25 8.75
N ALA A 29 -13.61 -0.81 7.51
CA ALA A 29 -14.87 -1.06 6.81
C ALA A 29 -15.15 -2.56 6.64
N PHE A 30 -14.13 -3.37 6.30
CA PHE A 30 -14.25 -4.83 6.26
C PHE A 30 -14.53 -5.44 7.64
N GLY A 31 -13.99 -4.87 8.70
CA GLY A 31 -14.24 -5.28 10.08
C GLY A 31 -15.69 -5.10 10.55
N THR A 32 -16.55 -4.38 9.81
CA THR A 32 -18.00 -4.30 10.10
C THR A 32 -18.75 -5.58 9.70
N ASP A 33 -18.22 -6.38 8.77
CA ASP A 33 -18.73 -7.70 8.44
C ASP A 33 -18.22 -8.72 9.47
N SER A 34 -19.14 -9.35 10.21
CA SER A 34 -18.79 -10.25 11.31
C SER A 34 -18.01 -11.49 10.87
N TYR A 35 -18.28 -12.01 9.67
CA TYR A 35 -17.54 -13.14 9.11
C TYR A 35 -16.11 -12.72 8.75
N ILE A 36 -15.96 -11.67 7.96
CA ILE A 36 -14.64 -11.16 7.56
C ILE A 36 -13.81 -10.77 8.78
N ARG A 37 -14.41 -10.08 9.74
CA ARG A 37 -13.76 -9.71 11.00
C ARG A 37 -13.20 -10.93 11.73
N THR A 38 -14.02 -11.97 11.90
CA THR A 38 -13.58 -13.20 12.58
C THR A 38 -12.42 -13.86 11.83
N GLN A 39 -12.49 -13.92 10.50
CA GLN A 39 -11.42 -14.50 9.68
C GLN A 39 -10.12 -13.68 9.79
N LEU A 40 -10.20 -12.35 9.74
CA LEU A 40 -9.04 -11.47 9.91
C LEU A 40 -8.38 -11.64 11.29
N GLU A 41 -9.19 -11.68 12.35
CA GLU A 41 -8.71 -11.85 13.73
C GLU A 41 -8.00 -13.21 13.90
N ASN A 42 -8.60 -14.29 13.39
CA ASN A 42 -8.01 -15.63 13.43
C ASN A 42 -6.71 -15.73 12.61
N LEU A 43 -6.68 -15.12 11.44
CA LEU A 43 -5.48 -15.07 10.58
C LEU A 43 -4.33 -14.29 11.25
N ILE A 44 -4.64 -13.18 11.92
CA ILE A 44 -3.66 -12.42 12.70
C ILE A 44 -3.08 -13.28 13.82
N ASP A 45 -3.93 -14.05 14.54
CA ASP A 45 -3.46 -14.93 15.61
C ASP A 45 -2.56 -16.05 15.08
N ALA A 46 -2.95 -16.70 13.99
CA ALA A 46 -2.14 -17.72 13.36
C ALA A 46 -0.78 -17.17 12.90
N ALA A 47 -0.77 -16.00 12.24
CA ALA A 47 0.46 -15.32 11.84
C ALA A 47 1.32 -14.92 13.04
N GLN A 48 0.70 -14.42 14.13
CA GLN A 48 1.39 -14.07 15.37
C GLN A 48 2.09 -15.27 15.99
N LEU A 49 1.45 -16.43 16.00
CA LEU A 49 2.06 -17.66 16.48
C LEU A 49 3.25 -18.10 15.59
N LYS A 50 3.14 -17.91 14.28
CA LYS A 50 4.20 -18.25 13.31
C LYS A 50 5.45 -17.39 13.53
N ILE A 51 5.30 -16.10 13.85
CA ILE A 51 6.43 -15.18 14.08
C ILE A 51 6.91 -15.20 15.54
N ALA A 52 6.21 -15.87 16.47
CA ALA A 52 6.54 -15.84 17.89
C ALA A 52 8.01 -16.16 18.23
N PRO A 53 8.71 -17.06 17.53
CA PRO A 53 10.14 -17.31 17.78
C PRO A 53 11.03 -16.09 17.51
N VAL A 54 10.60 -15.18 16.60
CA VAL A 54 11.37 -14.01 16.14
C VAL A 54 10.93 -12.74 16.86
N VAL A 55 9.75 -12.73 17.47
CA VAL A 55 9.08 -11.54 18.04
C VAL A 55 9.88 -10.88 19.18
N ARG A 56 10.71 -11.63 19.91
CA ARG A 56 11.54 -11.01 20.97
C ARG A 56 12.46 -9.91 20.44
N GLU A 57 13.00 -10.09 19.23
CA GLU A 57 13.83 -9.09 18.57
C GLU A 57 13.00 -8.00 17.92
N VAL A 58 11.89 -8.37 17.31
CA VAL A 58 10.99 -7.45 16.60
C VAL A 58 10.11 -6.64 17.57
N SER A 59 9.75 -7.15 18.75
CA SER A 59 8.90 -6.45 19.72
C SER A 59 9.56 -5.20 20.33
N GLN A 60 10.88 -5.10 20.26
CA GLN A 60 11.59 -3.87 20.64
C GLN A 60 11.36 -2.76 19.62
N ILE A 61 11.04 -3.12 18.38
CA ILE A 61 10.84 -2.19 17.26
C ILE A 61 9.36 -1.83 17.11
N VAL A 62 8.48 -2.82 17.23
CA VAL A 62 7.04 -2.66 17.06
C VAL A 62 6.31 -3.32 18.25
N PRO A 63 6.12 -2.58 19.35
CA PRO A 63 5.36 -3.09 20.48
C PRO A 63 3.95 -3.53 20.06
N GLY A 64 3.57 -4.75 20.45
CA GLY A 64 2.27 -5.31 20.12
C GLY A 64 2.17 -6.02 18.77
N GLY A 65 3.18 -5.88 17.90
CA GLY A 65 3.23 -6.61 16.64
C GLY A 65 1.91 -6.55 15.84
N LEU A 66 1.47 -7.69 15.30
CA LEU A 66 0.21 -7.79 14.54
C LEU A 66 -1.05 -7.48 15.36
N THR A 67 -0.99 -7.53 16.71
CA THR A 67 -2.16 -7.26 17.55
C THR A 67 -2.65 -5.80 17.44
N ARG A 68 -1.80 -4.86 17.02
CA ARG A 68 -2.21 -3.47 16.74
C ARG A 68 -3.23 -3.39 15.61
N LEU A 69 -3.18 -4.30 14.64
CA LEU A 69 -4.15 -4.36 13.53
C LEU A 69 -5.56 -4.70 14.01
N ARG A 70 -5.70 -5.43 15.14
CA ARG A 70 -7.00 -5.74 15.71
C ARG A 70 -7.77 -4.49 16.15
N GLN A 71 -7.07 -3.45 16.60
CA GLN A 71 -7.69 -2.18 16.98
C GLN A 71 -8.35 -1.51 15.76
N ILE A 72 -7.72 -1.62 14.60
CA ILE A 72 -8.26 -1.09 13.34
C ILE A 72 -9.49 -1.88 12.92
N ILE A 73 -9.40 -3.22 12.95
CA ILE A 73 -10.49 -4.12 12.56
C ILE A 73 -11.70 -3.96 13.51
N ALA A 74 -11.44 -3.67 14.78
CA ALA A 74 -12.48 -3.49 15.80
C ALA A 74 -13.09 -2.08 15.83
N ALA A 75 -12.59 -1.14 15.03
CA ALA A 75 -13.12 0.22 15.00
C ALA A 75 -14.59 0.21 14.52
N GLU A 76 -15.45 0.94 15.21
CA GLU A 76 -16.88 1.05 14.86
C GLU A 76 -17.09 1.89 13.59
N SER A 77 -16.17 2.83 13.35
CA SER A 77 -16.16 3.67 12.17
C SER A 77 -14.75 3.85 11.63
N ALA A 78 -14.63 3.92 10.32
CA ALA A 78 -13.37 4.26 9.65
C ALA A 78 -12.86 5.68 10.03
N ASP A 79 -13.75 6.55 10.52
CA ASP A 79 -13.41 7.90 10.94
C ASP A 79 -12.82 7.95 12.36
N ASP A 80 -13.00 6.87 13.15
CA ASP A 80 -12.40 6.74 14.50
C ASP A 80 -10.89 6.42 14.43
N ILE A 81 -10.40 6.06 13.26
CA ILE A 81 -8.99 5.75 13.03
C ILE A 81 -8.24 7.04 12.73
N LYS A 82 -7.30 7.36 13.59
CA LYS A 82 -6.37 8.47 13.38
C LYS A 82 -5.18 7.97 12.56
N PRO A 83 -5.05 8.38 11.31
CA PRO A 83 -3.99 7.91 10.41
C PRO A 83 -2.59 8.13 10.98
N GLU A 84 -2.36 9.26 11.63
CA GLU A 84 -1.07 9.66 12.17
C GLU A 84 -0.54 8.75 13.30
N GLU A 85 -1.41 8.00 13.96
CA GLU A 85 -1.00 7.10 15.05
C GLU A 85 -0.56 5.71 14.55
N ILE A 86 -1.02 5.30 13.35
CA ILE A 86 -0.89 3.92 12.88
C ILE A 86 -0.09 3.82 11.58
N ASP A 87 -0.18 4.81 10.69
CA ASP A 87 0.43 4.82 9.36
C ASP A 87 1.95 4.84 9.34
N ALA A 88 2.53 5.16 10.46
CA ALA A 88 3.93 5.48 10.49
C ALA A 88 4.86 4.26 10.57
N GLU A 89 4.34 3.10 10.92
CA GLU A 89 5.14 1.91 11.17
C GLU A 89 4.96 0.89 10.03
N PRO A 90 5.97 0.66 9.18
CA PRO A 90 5.88 -0.33 8.10
C PRO A 90 5.51 -1.73 8.58
N ALA A 91 5.92 -2.13 9.79
CA ALA A 91 5.55 -3.41 10.39
C ALA A 91 4.05 -3.54 10.69
N VAL A 92 3.28 -2.44 10.64
CA VAL A 92 1.82 -2.44 10.77
C VAL A 92 1.17 -2.21 9.42
N SER A 93 1.66 -1.26 8.63
CA SER A 93 1.05 -0.92 7.34
C SER A 93 1.23 -2.02 6.29
N VAL A 94 2.40 -2.68 6.24
CA VAL A 94 2.65 -3.74 5.25
C VAL A 94 1.69 -4.93 5.43
N PRO A 95 1.55 -5.55 6.61
CA PRO A 95 0.55 -6.59 6.79
C PRO A 95 -0.89 -6.06 6.76
N GLY A 96 -1.15 -4.83 7.18
CA GLY A 96 -2.47 -4.22 7.17
C GLY A 96 -3.03 -4.03 5.76
N ILE A 97 -2.19 -3.62 4.81
CA ILE A 97 -2.55 -3.54 3.38
C ILE A 97 -2.91 -4.93 2.87
N LEU A 98 -2.06 -5.93 3.12
CA LEU A 98 -2.32 -7.31 2.68
C LEU A 98 -3.63 -7.87 3.24
N LEU A 99 -3.91 -7.65 4.54
CA LEU A 99 -5.17 -8.07 5.17
C LEU A 99 -6.38 -7.40 4.51
N GLY A 100 -6.27 -6.11 4.18
CA GLY A 100 -7.31 -5.39 3.43
C GLY A 100 -7.53 -5.95 2.03
N GLU A 101 -6.47 -6.36 1.35
CA GLU A 101 -6.53 -6.99 0.02
C GLU A 101 -7.20 -8.37 0.10
N ILE A 102 -6.85 -9.20 1.10
CA ILE A 102 -7.49 -10.51 1.35
C ILE A 102 -9.00 -10.32 1.58
N ALA A 103 -9.37 -9.38 2.44
CA ALA A 103 -10.78 -9.09 2.72
C ALA A 103 -11.54 -8.62 1.47
N ALA A 104 -10.94 -7.71 0.67
CA ALA A 104 -11.54 -7.20 -0.56
C ALA A 104 -11.79 -8.31 -1.59
N VAL A 105 -10.79 -9.17 -1.81
CA VAL A 105 -10.93 -10.30 -2.76
C VAL A 105 -11.96 -11.31 -2.28
N THR A 106 -12.03 -11.54 -0.97
CA THR A 106 -13.09 -12.40 -0.39
C THR A 106 -14.48 -11.84 -0.64
N GLN A 107 -14.68 -10.53 -0.43
CA GLN A 107 -15.99 -9.91 -0.76
C GLN A 107 -16.30 -10.00 -2.25
N LEU A 108 -15.33 -9.81 -3.13
CA LEU A 108 -15.52 -10.02 -4.56
C LEU A 108 -15.97 -11.47 -4.85
N GLY A 109 -15.34 -12.46 -4.20
CA GLY A 109 -15.74 -13.86 -4.29
C GLY A 109 -17.18 -14.10 -3.86
N GLN A 110 -17.62 -13.51 -2.74
CA GLN A 110 -19.01 -13.58 -2.28
C GLN A 110 -20.02 -12.96 -3.28
N LEU A 111 -19.57 -11.97 -4.06
CA LEU A 111 -20.34 -11.40 -5.16
C LEU A 111 -20.29 -12.21 -6.46
N GLY A 112 -19.59 -13.34 -6.47
CA GLY A 112 -19.44 -14.24 -7.60
C GLY A 112 -18.31 -13.87 -8.58
N PHE A 113 -17.41 -12.98 -8.18
CA PHE A 113 -16.17 -12.73 -8.91
C PHE A 113 -15.08 -13.68 -8.40
N THR A 114 -14.77 -14.70 -9.18
CA THR A 114 -13.72 -15.67 -8.87
C THR A 114 -12.41 -15.35 -9.62
N PRO A 115 -11.26 -15.89 -9.22
CA PRO A 115 -9.97 -15.61 -9.88
C PRO A 115 -9.97 -15.85 -11.40
N GLU A 116 -10.80 -16.76 -11.91
CA GLU A 116 -10.94 -17.01 -13.34
C GLU A 116 -11.66 -15.88 -14.09
N LYS A 117 -12.34 -15.00 -13.36
CA LYS A 117 -13.14 -13.90 -13.92
C LYS A 117 -12.48 -12.54 -13.81
N TYR A 118 -11.32 -12.44 -13.16
CA TYR A 118 -10.58 -11.19 -13.07
C TYR A 118 -9.09 -11.37 -13.35
N THR A 119 -8.44 -10.28 -13.73
CA THR A 119 -6.98 -10.19 -13.79
C THR A 119 -6.51 -9.29 -12.67
N ALA A 120 -5.67 -9.81 -11.78
CA ALA A 120 -5.11 -9.03 -10.68
C ALA A 120 -3.80 -8.36 -11.10
N TYR A 121 -3.65 -7.10 -10.70
CA TYR A 121 -2.45 -6.31 -10.87
C TYR A 121 -2.02 -5.78 -9.50
N GLY A 122 -0.75 -5.97 -9.15
CA GLY A 122 -0.17 -5.43 -7.91
C GLY A 122 0.72 -4.23 -8.21
N HIS A 123 0.52 -3.13 -7.49
CA HIS A 123 1.42 -1.99 -7.52
C HIS A 123 2.25 -1.97 -6.23
N SER A 124 3.60 -1.91 -6.36
CA SER A 124 4.52 -1.90 -5.21
C SER A 124 4.24 -3.11 -4.29
N GLN A 125 3.87 -2.87 -3.04
CA GLN A 125 3.51 -3.92 -2.08
C GLN A 125 2.29 -4.75 -2.50
N GLY A 126 1.38 -4.21 -3.32
CA GLY A 126 0.23 -4.95 -3.86
C GLY A 126 0.60 -6.21 -4.64
N VAL A 127 1.87 -6.36 -5.04
CA VAL A 127 2.40 -7.61 -5.61
C VAL A 127 2.25 -8.77 -4.62
N LEU A 128 2.40 -8.54 -3.31
CA LEU A 128 2.20 -9.57 -2.29
C LEU A 128 0.76 -10.10 -2.29
N GLY A 129 -0.21 -9.19 -2.48
CA GLY A 129 -1.61 -9.56 -2.60
C GLY A 129 -1.89 -10.41 -3.84
N VAL A 130 -1.30 -10.05 -4.99
CA VAL A 130 -1.45 -10.86 -6.22
C VAL A 130 -0.93 -12.27 -6.02
N GLU A 131 0.26 -12.42 -5.46
CA GLU A 131 0.87 -13.73 -5.20
C GLU A 131 0.10 -14.53 -4.15
N CYS A 132 -0.39 -13.85 -3.11
CA CYS A 132 -1.18 -14.46 -2.04
C CYS A 132 -2.53 -14.96 -2.54
N LEU A 133 -3.20 -14.19 -3.41
CA LEU A 133 -4.61 -14.34 -3.78
C LEU A 133 -4.82 -14.96 -5.17
N THR A 134 -3.93 -15.88 -5.58
CA THR A 134 -4.14 -16.68 -6.81
C THR A 134 -5.38 -17.56 -6.73
N GLU A 135 -5.86 -17.82 -5.52
CA GLU A 135 -7.08 -18.58 -5.22
C GLU A 135 -7.88 -17.80 -4.17
N LEU A 136 -9.20 -18.00 -4.13
CA LEU A 136 -10.00 -17.43 -3.05
C LEU A 136 -9.66 -18.13 -1.73
N PRO A 137 -9.59 -17.36 -0.63
CA PRO A 137 -9.44 -17.96 0.70
C PRO A 137 -10.58 -18.94 0.99
N GLY A 138 -10.25 -20.07 1.63
CA GLY A 138 -11.25 -21.02 2.12
C GLY A 138 -12.07 -20.48 3.29
N ASP A 139 -12.93 -21.34 3.86
CA ASP A 139 -13.83 -20.97 4.95
C ASP A 139 -13.11 -20.61 6.26
N ASN A 140 -11.88 -21.09 6.46
CA ASN A 140 -11.05 -20.76 7.63
C ASN A 140 -9.66 -20.30 7.19
N TRP A 141 -9.43 -18.99 7.25
CA TRP A 141 -8.16 -18.40 6.81
C TRP A 141 -6.97 -18.76 7.69
N ALA A 142 -7.22 -19.07 8.96
CA ALA A 142 -6.16 -19.47 9.88
C ALA A 142 -5.58 -20.86 9.58
N ASP A 143 -6.33 -21.70 8.88
CA ASP A 143 -5.88 -23.04 8.45
C ASP A 143 -5.17 -22.99 7.07
N ASP A 144 -5.27 -21.87 6.36
CA ASP A 144 -4.56 -21.65 5.10
C ASP A 144 -3.10 -21.26 5.38
N GLU A 145 -2.21 -22.25 5.29
CA GLU A 145 -0.78 -22.03 5.56
C GLU A 145 -0.17 -20.97 4.64
N LYS A 146 -0.65 -20.84 3.41
CA LYS A 146 -0.19 -19.83 2.46
C LYS A 146 -0.53 -18.43 2.96
N LEU A 147 -1.80 -18.17 3.33
CA LEU A 147 -2.22 -16.87 3.89
C LEU A 147 -1.45 -16.53 5.16
N VAL A 148 -1.35 -17.49 6.10
CA VAL A 148 -0.62 -17.29 7.35
C VAL A 148 0.84 -16.94 7.10
N ASN A 149 1.51 -17.62 6.17
CA ASN A 149 2.90 -17.35 5.82
C ASN A 149 3.07 -15.96 5.17
N TYR A 150 2.15 -15.55 4.28
CA TYR A 150 2.23 -14.23 3.64
C TYR A 150 2.00 -13.08 4.63
N VAL A 151 1.04 -13.22 5.56
CA VAL A 151 0.82 -12.19 6.60
C VAL A 151 2.02 -12.13 7.56
N ALA A 152 2.58 -13.26 7.97
CA ALA A 152 3.79 -13.33 8.78
C ALA A 152 4.99 -12.70 8.05
N PHE A 153 5.18 -13.02 6.76
CA PHE A 153 6.23 -12.44 5.91
C PHE A 153 6.05 -10.92 5.76
N ALA A 154 4.83 -10.45 5.49
CA ALA A 154 4.52 -9.03 5.36
C ALA A 154 4.87 -8.26 6.64
N PHE A 155 4.58 -8.83 7.83
CA PHE A 155 4.99 -8.26 9.10
C PHE A 155 6.51 -8.17 9.24
N LEU A 156 7.23 -9.26 8.96
CA LEU A 156 8.69 -9.30 9.05
C LEU A 156 9.36 -8.36 8.05
N LEU A 157 8.81 -8.27 6.84
CA LEU A 157 9.28 -7.34 5.82
C LEU A 157 9.11 -5.89 6.28
N GLY A 158 7.94 -5.55 6.81
CA GLY A 158 7.68 -4.23 7.36
C GLY A 158 8.58 -3.90 8.55
N ALA A 159 8.81 -4.86 9.45
CA ALA A 159 9.72 -4.70 10.57
C ALA A 159 11.18 -4.47 10.11
N ALA A 160 11.64 -5.23 9.12
CA ALA A 160 12.96 -5.04 8.52
C ALA A 160 13.08 -3.67 7.86
N ALA A 161 12.05 -3.22 7.13
CA ALA A 161 12.02 -1.89 6.55
C ALA A 161 12.07 -0.78 7.60
N SER A 162 11.37 -0.95 8.73
CA SER A 162 11.42 0.00 9.85
C SER A 162 12.82 0.12 10.47
N GLN A 163 13.62 -0.94 10.41
CA GLN A 163 15.00 -0.93 10.92
C GLN A 163 16.03 -0.42 9.91
N ALA A 164 15.87 -0.80 8.65
CA ALA A 164 16.89 -0.59 7.63
C ALA A 164 16.84 0.83 7.02
N THR A 165 15.67 1.48 7.04
CA THR A 165 15.44 2.71 6.26
C THR A 165 14.89 3.82 7.14
N PHE A 166 15.79 4.69 7.62
CA PHE A 166 15.39 6.00 8.12
C PHE A 166 15.07 6.87 6.90
N GLY A 167 13.79 7.15 6.66
CA GLY A 167 13.45 8.00 5.54
C GLY A 167 11.95 8.13 5.32
N ARG A 168 11.62 8.82 4.27
CA ARG A 168 10.26 9.10 3.83
C ARG A 168 10.11 8.86 2.34
N MET A 169 8.88 8.88 1.87
CA MET A 169 8.56 8.84 0.46
C MET A 169 7.84 10.12 0.06
N MET A 170 8.23 10.67 -1.08
CA MET A 170 7.64 11.89 -1.64
C MET A 170 7.18 11.65 -3.08
N SER A 171 5.92 11.97 -3.36
CA SER A 171 5.39 12.00 -4.73
C SER A 171 5.71 13.33 -5.39
N VAL A 172 6.19 13.27 -6.64
CA VAL A 172 6.32 14.40 -7.56
C VAL A 172 5.29 14.22 -8.65
N GLN A 173 4.45 15.22 -8.88
CA GLN A 173 3.31 15.13 -9.81
C GLN A 173 3.30 16.36 -10.74
N GLY A 174 2.77 16.16 -11.95
CA GLY A 174 2.63 17.19 -12.96
C GLY A 174 3.86 17.33 -13.87
N VAL A 175 4.99 16.72 -13.53
CA VAL A 175 6.24 16.81 -14.28
C VAL A 175 6.43 15.60 -15.15
N PRO A 176 6.61 15.76 -16.48
CA PRO A 176 7.02 14.67 -17.35
C PRO A 176 8.29 14.01 -16.83
N VAL A 177 8.30 12.67 -16.80
CA VAL A 177 9.43 11.90 -16.22
C VAL A 177 10.74 12.16 -16.93
N GLU A 178 10.69 12.56 -18.21
CA GLU A 178 11.85 12.93 -19.03
C GLU A 178 12.53 14.22 -18.58
N LEU A 179 11.81 15.07 -17.84
CA LEU A 179 12.34 16.32 -17.27
C LEU A 179 12.91 16.14 -15.87
N LEU A 180 12.76 14.98 -15.25
CA LEU A 180 13.27 14.72 -13.91
C LEU A 180 14.81 14.63 -13.93
N PRO A 181 15.51 15.51 -13.19
CA PRO A 181 16.98 15.57 -13.21
C PRO A 181 17.65 14.45 -12.40
N ILE A 182 16.87 13.74 -11.57
CA ILE A 182 17.31 12.64 -10.71
C ILE A 182 16.39 11.46 -11.00
N ALA A 183 16.94 10.26 -11.13
CA ALA A 183 16.15 9.05 -11.32
C ALA A 183 15.23 8.80 -10.11
N PRO A 184 13.91 8.59 -10.33
CA PRO A 184 13.00 8.26 -9.24
C PRO A 184 13.09 6.78 -8.90
N GLY A 185 12.77 6.42 -7.65
CA GLY A 185 12.65 5.03 -7.23
C GLY A 185 11.44 4.32 -7.87
N VAL A 186 10.35 5.05 -8.15
CA VAL A 186 9.15 4.52 -8.82
C VAL A 186 8.58 5.53 -9.79
N ILE A 187 8.17 5.07 -10.97
CA ILE A 187 7.39 5.83 -11.96
C ILE A 187 5.97 5.27 -11.98
N ASN A 188 5.01 6.05 -11.50
CA ASN A 188 3.60 5.65 -11.45
C ASN A 188 2.83 6.00 -12.71
N SER A 189 3.27 7.02 -13.44
CA SER A 189 2.71 7.45 -14.72
C SER A 189 3.72 8.38 -15.44
N PRO A 190 3.47 8.76 -16.70
CA PRO A 190 4.34 9.70 -17.42
C PRO A 190 4.58 11.04 -16.72
N ILE A 191 3.72 11.41 -15.78
CA ILE A 191 3.78 12.69 -15.05
C ILE A 191 3.73 12.51 -13.52
N ARG A 192 4.00 11.30 -13.02
CA ARG A 192 3.99 11.02 -11.59
C ARG A 192 5.08 10.04 -11.20
N ALA A 193 5.97 10.48 -10.34
CA ALA A 193 7.08 9.70 -9.83
C ALA A 193 7.14 9.73 -8.30
N VAL A 194 7.84 8.80 -7.68
CA VAL A 194 8.08 8.73 -6.24
C VAL A 194 9.57 8.66 -5.98
N TYR A 195 10.01 9.49 -5.04
CA TYR A 195 11.35 9.50 -4.49
C TYR A 195 11.31 9.06 -3.04
N SER A 196 12.33 8.33 -2.65
CA SER A 196 12.53 7.86 -1.28
C SER A 196 13.89 8.33 -0.77
N GLY A 197 13.99 8.62 0.51
CA GLY A 197 15.25 9.08 1.10
C GLY A 197 15.04 9.77 2.44
N ASP A 198 16.11 10.26 3.02
CA ASP A 198 16.07 11.10 4.20
C ASP A 198 15.54 12.52 3.85
N SER A 199 15.35 13.34 4.89
CA SER A 199 14.81 14.69 4.71
C SER A 199 15.73 15.61 3.89
N ALA A 200 17.05 15.40 3.94
CA ALA A 200 18.03 16.19 3.20
C ALA A 200 18.04 15.79 1.72
N GLU A 201 18.00 14.49 1.44
CA GLU A 201 17.90 13.93 0.09
C GLU A 201 16.61 14.38 -0.60
N LEU A 202 15.46 14.23 0.06
CA LEU A 202 14.19 14.68 -0.51
C LEU A 202 14.13 16.19 -0.72
N ALA A 203 14.76 16.99 0.16
CA ALA A 203 14.89 18.43 -0.05
C ALA A 203 15.81 18.76 -1.25
N ALA A 204 16.86 17.95 -1.47
CA ALA A 204 17.71 18.11 -2.65
C ALA A 204 16.96 17.76 -3.94
N VAL A 205 16.20 16.68 -3.96
CA VAL A 205 15.31 16.32 -5.07
C VAL A 205 14.33 17.45 -5.37
N LYS A 206 13.67 17.99 -4.34
CA LYS A 206 12.72 19.09 -4.48
C LYS A 206 13.35 20.30 -5.21
N ARG A 207 14.52 20.73 -4.75
CA ARG A 207 15.26 21.86 -5.37
C ARG A 207 15.64 21.55 -6.82
N ALA A 208 16.15 20.36 -7.09
CA ALA A 208 16.59 19.98 -8.42
C ALA A 208 15.42 19.90 -9.42
N VAL A 209 14.30 19.31 -9.01
CA VAL A 209 13.08 19.22 -9.85
C VAL A 209 12.49 20.60 -10.09
N THR A 210 12.38 21.46 -9.06
CA THR A 210 11.90 22.84 -9.24
C THR A 210 12.76 23.60 -10.23
N ALA A 211 14.10 23.55 -10.08
CA ALA A 211 15.01 24.21 -11.00
C ALA A 211 14.90 23.70 -12.45
N ALA A 212 14.66 22.40 -12.64
CA ALA A 212 14.46 21.82 -13.97
C ALA A 212 13.15 22.31 -14.61
N VAL A 213 12.06 22.38 -13.82
CA VAL A 213 10.76 22.90 -14.27
C VAL A 213 10.85 24.37 -14.61
N ASP A 214 11.47 25.19 -13.76
CA ASP A 214 11.66 26.63 -14.02
C ASP A 214 12.46 26.86 -15.30
N LYS A 215 13.54 26.11 -15.50
CA LYS A 215 14.34 26.16 -16.73
C LYS A 215 13.52 25.77 -17.97
N TYR A 216 12.70 24.70 -17.86
CA TYR A 216 11.84 24.26 -18.95
C TYR A 216 10.82 25.34 -19.31
N ASN A 217 10.09 25.86 -18.32
CA ASN A 217 9.07 26.90 -18.51
C ASN A 217 9.68 28.19 -19.12
N ALA A 218 10.88 28.60 -18.69
CA ALA A 218 11.59 29.74 -19.27
C ALA A 218 11.95 29.50 -20.76
N THR A 219 12.16 28.24 -21.19
CA THR A 219 12.39 27.94 -22.62
C THR A 219 11.10 28.03 -23.44
N ILE A 220 9.95 27.72 -22.85
CA ILE A 220 8.64 27.86 -23.50
C ILE A 220 8.31 29.33 -23.73
N ASP A 221 8.53 30.16 -22.73
CA ASP A 221 8.26 31.64 -22.80
C ASP A 221 9.08 32.33 -23.88
N THR A 222 10.23 31.77 -24.27
CA THR A 222 11.11 32.31 -25.29
C THR A 222 10.87 31.76 -26.71
N HIS A 223 10.04 30.72 -26.86
CA HIS A 223 9.77 30.08 -28.13
C HIS A 223 8.39 30.48 -28.68
N GLU A 224 8.34 30.94 -29.93
CA GLU A 224 7.09 31.26 -30.65
C GLU A 224 6.16 30.06 -30.88
N ARG A 225 6.56 28.83 -30.52
CA ARG A 225 5.83 27.60 -30.73
C ARG A 225 5.03 27.14 -29.51
N GLY A 226 4.39 27.95 -28.76
CA GLY A 226 3.44 27.63 -27.72
C GLY A 226 3.56 26.21 -27.13
N GLY A 227 4.19 26.06 -25.98
CA GLY A 227 4.18 24.81 -25.19
C GLY A 227 3.31 25.03 -23.95
N GLU A 228 2.89 23.95 -23.29
CA GLU A 228 2.23 24.06 -22.02
C GLU A 228 3.26 24.18 -20.89
N HIS A 229 3.05 25.15 -19.98
CA HIS A 229 3.81 25.24 -18.76
C HIS A 229 3.61 23.99 -17.90
N VAL A 230 4.66 23.57 -17.25
CA VAL A 230 4.65 22.46 -16.31
C VAL A 230 4.53 22.99 -14.90
N ASP A 231 3.53 22.51 -14.16
CA ASP A 231 3.36 22.79 -12.75
C ASP A 231 3.75 21.58 -11.93
N VAL A 232 4.60 21.77 -10.91
CA VAL A 232 5.05 20.69 -10.04
C VAL A 232 4.36 20.72 -8.69
N THR A 233 3.85 19.57 -8.27
CA THR A 233 3.32 19.35 -6.92
C THR A 233 4.15 18.28 -6.21
N PHE A 234 4.51 18.56 -4.95
CA PHE A 234 5.19 17.64 -4.06
C PHE A 234 4.26 17.24 -2.92
N ALA A 235 4.11 15.93 -2.69
CA ALA A 235 3.29 15.40 -1.59
C ALA A 235 4.09 14.39 -0.78
N ASP A 236 4.14 14.57 0.55
CA ASP A 236 4.61 13.52 1.48
C ASP A 236 3.58 12.39 1.47
N LEU A 237 4.03 11.16 1.31
CA LEU A 237 3.15 9.99 1.27
C LEU A 237 2.83 9.44 2.67
N GLY A 238 3.30 10.08 3.75
CA GLY A 238 3.03 9.66 5.12
C GLY A 238 3.69 8.34 5.52
N VAL A 239 4.64 7.84 4.73
CA VAL A 239 5.34 6.57 4.97
C VAL A 239 6.65 6.86 5.69
N LYS A 240 6.89 6.21 6.84
CA LYS A 240 8.11 6.37 7.65
C LYS A 240 9.25 5.43 7.24
N ALA A 241 9.28 5.02 5.99
CA ALA A 241 10.37 4.22 5.43
C ALA A 241 10.69 4.67 4.01
N ALA A 242 11.96 4.62 3.63
CA ALA A 242 12.41 4.90 2.28
C ALA A 242 12.32 3.63 1.42
N PHE A 243 11.11 3.13 1.17
CA PHE A 243 10.91 2.06 0.21
C PHE A 243 11.38 2.51 -1.19
N HIS A 244 11.93 1.59 -1.97
CA HIS A 244 12.48 1.89 -3.31
C HIS A 244 13.63 2.91 -3.30
N HIS A 245 14.40 2.98 -2.23
CA HIS A 245 15.68 3.69 -2.18
C HIS A 245 16.77 2.79 -2.75
N GLU A 246 17.66 3.34 -3.60
CA GLU A 246 18.85 2.65 -4.13
C GLU A 246 19.97 2.58 -3.09
#